data_58926b8235d2fe420fb41ce2344aa101
#
_entry.id   58926b8235d2fe420fb41ce2344aa101
#
_cell.length_a   1.000
_cell.length_b   1.000
_cell.length_c   1.000
_cell.angle_alpha   90.00
_cell.angle_beta   90.00
_cell.angle_gamma   90.00
#
_symmetry.space_group_name_H-M   'P 1'
#
loop_
_entity.id
_entity.type
_entity.pdbx_description
1 polymer ?
#
loop_
_entity_poly.entity_id
_entity_poly.type
_entity_poly.pdbx_seq_one_letter_code
_entity_poly.pdbx_strand_id
1 'polypeptide(L)'
;LVADGRVTVLDNTNARYLSASMLPYMPDVIVCDASFISLQKLLPAALGLAKAGATLVALIKPQFQVGKGLVGKGGIVRNSALHQQVVTDVVWWLETDMRWHVLQTMRSPITGTDGNVEFLLLARKPE
;
A
#
# COMPACT_ATOMS: atom_id res chain seq x y z
N LEU A 1 -21.57 -2.52 5.83
CA LEU A 1 -20.57 -3.60 5.78
C LEU A 1 -20.47 -4.36 7.09
N VAL A 2 -20.54 -3.68 8.23
CA VAL A 2 -20.42 -4.31 9.55
C VAL A 2 -21.51 -5.36 9.77
N ALA A 3 -22.70 -5.14 9.23
CA ALA A 3 -23.83 -6.06 9.36
C ALA A 3 -23.78 -7.25 8.39
N ASP A 4 -22.86 -7.26 7.43
CA ASP A 4 -22.72 -8.36 6.48
C ASP A 4 -21.86 -9.47 7.09
N GLY A 5 -22.42 -10.68 7.21
CA GLY A 5 -21.71 -11.82 7.80
C GLY A 5 -20.48 -12.29 7.04
N ARG A 6 -20.29 -11.83 5.79
CA ARG A 6 -19.09 -12.11 4.99
C ARG A 6 -17.93 -11.17 5.32
N VAL A 7 -18.20 -10.11 6.07
CA VAL A 7 -17.20 -9.07 6.40
C VAL A 7 -16.83 -9.18 7.87
N THR A 8 -15.54 -9.28 8.14
CA THR A 8 -14.98 -9.17 9.48
C THR A 8 -14.32 -7.81 9.61
N VAL A 9 -14.79 -7.00 10.55
CA VAL A 9 -14.27 -5.65 10.79
C VAL A 9 -13.35 -5.69 12.00
N LEU A 10 -12.13 -5.19 11.84
CA LEU A 10 -11.13 -5.08 12.91
C LEU A 10 -10.87 -3.61 13.20
N ASP A 11 -11.78 -3.00 13.98
CA ASP A 11 -11.63 -1.60 14.40
C ASP A 11 -10.49 -1.44 15.40
N ASN A 12 -9.91 -0.25 15.45
CA ASN A 12 -8.84 0.11 16.38
C ASN A 12 -7.67 -0.87 16.34
N THR A 13 -7.42 -1.43 15.15
CA THR A 13 -6.37 -2.42 14.92
C THR A 13 -5.32 -1.82 14.00
N ASN A 14 -4.06 -1.84 14.43
CA ASN A 14 -2.96 -1.39 13.60
C ASN A 14 -2.56 -2.51 12.65
N ALA A 15 -2.80 -2.31 11.34
CA ALA A 15 -2.52 -3.31 10.32
C ALA A 15 -1.03 -3.68 10.25
N ARG A 16 -0.14 -2.82 10.73
CA ARG A 16 1.29 -3.09 10.83
C ARG A 16 1.58 -4.34 11.70
N TYR A 17 0.70 -4.65 12.63
CA TYR A 17 0.87 -5.73 13.60
C TYR A 17 -0.13 -6.86 13.41
N LEU A 18 -0.71 -7.00 12.22
CA LEU A 18 -1.62 -8.11 11.92
C LEU A 18 -0.94 -9.46 12.14
N SER A 19 -1.70 -10.41 12.65
CA SER A 19 -1.28 -11.80 12.82
C SER A 19 -2.34 -12.75 12.29
N ALA A 20 -1.95 -13.98 11.99
CA ALA A 20 -2.86 -15.00 11.45
C ALA A 20 -4.09 -15.23 12.34
N SER A 21 -3.91 -15.15 13.67
CA SER A 21 -5.01 -15.37 14.61
C SER A 21 -6.11 -14.31 14.53
N MET A 22 -5.83 -13.15 13.96
CA MET A 22 -6.80 -12.06 13.81
C MET A 22 -7.68 -12.23 12.57
N LEU A 23 -7.29 -13.09 11.63
CA LEU A 23 -7.97 -13.24 10.35
C LEU A 23 -8.72 -14.56 10.29
N PRO A 24 -9.92 -14.59 9.67
CA PRO A 24 -10.68 -15.82 9.50
C PRO A 24 -10.03 -16.79 8.51
N TYR A 25 -9.21 -16.29 7.59
CA TYR A 25 -8.50 -17.09 6.59
C TYR A 25 -7.34 -16.26 6.01
N MET A 26 -6.45 -16.91 5.27
CA MET A 26 -5.35 -16.22 4.58
C MET A 26 -5.90 -15.45 3.37
N PRO A 27 -5.53 -14.17 3.19
CA PRO A 27 -6.05 -13.38 2.09
C PRO A 27 -5.60 -13.86 0.70
N ASP A 28 -6.50 -13.78 -0.26
CA ASP A 28 -6.22 -13.97 -1.70
C ASP A 28 -5.98 -12.63 -2.39
N VAL A 29 -6.60 -11.57 -1.87
CA VAL A 29 -6.49 -10.22 -2.42
C VAL A 29 -6.31 -9.26 -1.26
N ILE A 30 -5.34 -8.38 -1.41
CA ILE A 30 -5.10 -7.29 -0.47
C ILE A 30 -5.28 -5.98 -1.23
N VAL A 31 -6.09 -5.09 -0.70
CA VAL A 31 -6.20 -3.71 -1.20
C VAL A 31 -5.74 -2.77 -0.09
N CYS A 32 -5.05 -1.72 -0.46
CA CYS A 32 -4.49 -0.79 0.52
C CYS A 32 -4.68 0.66 0.08
N ASP A 33 -5.38 1.41 0.89
CA ASP A 33 -5.52 2.86 0.79
C ASP A 33 -5.32 3.42 2.20
N ALA A 34 -4.06 3.72 2.54
CA ALA A 34 -3.70 4.15 3.88
C ALA A 34 -3.01 5.50 3.86
N SER A 35 -3.20 6.26 4.93
CA SER A 35 -2.63 7.59 5.11
C SER A 35 -1.69 7.63 6.31
N PHE A 36 -0.73 8.57 6.29
CA PHE A 36 0.20 8.86 7.37
C PHE A 36 1.19 7.75 7.72
N ILE A 37 1.38 6.79 6.82
CA ILE A 37 2.35 5.71 7.00
C ILE A 37 2.87 5.28 5.64
N SER A 38 4.15 4.92 5.56
CA SER A 38 4.71 4.37 4.34
C SER A 38 4.25 2.92 4.13
N LEU A 39 4.19 2.48 2.88
CA LEU A 39 3.82 1.09 2.56
C LEU A 39 4.83 0.09 3.11
N GLN A 40 6.11 0.47 3.16
CA GLN A 40 7.18 -0.38 3.67
C GLN A 40 7.04 -0.68 5.16
N LYS A 41 6.35 0.19 5.89
CA LYS A 41 6.05 -0.04 7.31
C LYS A 41 4.72 -0.76 7.51
N LEU A 42 3.74 -0.44 6.68
CA LEU A 42 2.37 -0.91 6.86
C LEU A 42 2.15 -2.35 6.36
N LEU A 43 2.65 -2.66 5.17
CA LEU A 43 2.25 -3.86 4.43
C LEU A 43 2.94 -5.17 4.83
N PRO A 44 4.16 -5.21 5.39
CA PRO A 44 4.86 -6.48 5.58
C PRO A 44 4.05 -7.57 6.28
N ALA A 45 3.31 -7.23 7.33
CA ALA A 45 2.49 -8.21 8.05
C ALA A 45 1.42 -8.82 7.15
N ALA A 46 0.63 -7.99 6.46
CA ALA A 46 -0.43 -8.45 5.56
C ALA A 46 0.13 -9.27 4.39
N LEU A 47 1.24 -8.82 3.81
CA LEU A 47 1.88 -9.52 2.69
C LEU A 47 2.35 -10.92 3.11
N GLY A 48 2.88 -11.04 4.32
CA GLY A 48 3.31 -12.32 4.86
C GLY A 48 2.16 -13.30 5.12
N LEU A 49 0.98 -12.77 5.41
CA LEU A 49 -0.22 -13.57 5.68
C LEU A 49 -0.98 -13.99 4.43
N ALA A 50 -0.68 -13.38 3.29
CA ALA A 50 -1.36 -13.67 2.04
C ALA A 50 -1.00 -15.05 1.51
N LYS A 51 -1.95 -15.69 0.83
CA LYS A 51 -1.71 -16.96 0.14
C LYS A 51 -0.70 -16.79 -0.99
N ALA A 52 0.00 -17.87 -1.31
CA ALA A 52 0.75 -17.93 -2.56
C ALA A 52 -0.18 -17.61 -3.74
N GLY A 53 0.29 -16.82 -4.68
CA GLY A 53 -0.52 -16.36 -5.81
C GLY A 53 -1.47 -15.21 -5.52
N ALA A 54 -1.48 -14.68 -4.30
CA ALA A 54 -2.35 -13.56 -3.92
C ALA A 54 -2.03 -12.29 -4.71
N THR A 55 -3.04 -11.43 -4.84
CA THR A 55 -2.93 -10.15 -5.54
C THR A 55 -2.93 -9.00 -4.55
N LEU A 56 -2.08 -8.01 -4.82
CA LEU A 56 -2.05 -6.73 -4.10
C LEU A 56 -2.42 -5.60 -5.05
N VAL A 57 -3.36 -4.76 -4.63
CA VAL A 57 -3.62 -3.46 -5.26
C VAL A 57 -3.44 -2.39 -4.19
N ALA A 58 -2.45 -1.54 -4.37
CA ALA A 58 -2.12 -0.52 -3.37
C ALA A 58 -2.06 0.86 -4.02
N LEU A 59 -2.47 1.87 -3.25
CA LEU A 59 -2.22 3.27 -3.59
C LEU A 59 -0.87 3.69 -3.03
N ILE A 60 -0.01 4.22 -3.90
CA ILE A 60 1.25 4.85 -3.51
C ILE A 60 0.98 6.33 -3.37
N LYS A 61 1.14 6.85 -2.18
CA LYS A 61 0.90 8.26 -1.85
C LYS A 61 2.23 8.93 -1.53
N PRO A 62 2.84 9.66 -2.48
CA PRO A 62 4.16 10.27 -2.27
C PRO A 62 4.25 11.11 -0.99
N GLN A 63 3.17 11.81 -0.63
CA GLN A 63 3.13 12.65 0.57
C GLN A 63 3.37 11.87 1.86
N PHE A 64 3.15 10.55 1.86
CA PHE A 64 3.37 9.69 3.02
C PHE A 64 4.58 8.75 2.85
N GLN A 65 5.26 8.83 1.70
CA GLN A 65 6.46 8.04 1.40
C GLN A 65 7.74 8.85 1.56
N VAL A 66 7.70 10.14 1.28
CA VAL A 66 8.86 11.03 1.39
C VAL A 66 9.01 11.54 2.83
N GLY A 67 10.21 11.95 3.20
CA GLY A 67 10.46 12.60 4.48
C GLY A 67 9.76 13.96 4.56
N LYS A 68 9.48 14.41 5.79
CA LYS A 68 8.76 15.67 6.03
C LYS A 68 9.36 16.88 5.32
N GLY A 69 10.68 16.93 5.19
CA GLY A 69 11.36 18.04 4.53
C GLY A 69 11.15 18.09 3.03
N LEU A 70 10.63 17.02 2.42
CA LEU A 70 10.38 16.93 0.99
C LEU A 70 8.91 17.14 0.63
N VAL A 71 8.03 17.26 1.63
CA VAL A 71 6.63 17.60 1.42
C VAL A 71 6.50 19.11 1.34
N GLY A 72 5.91 19.60 0.26
CA GLY A 72 5.75 21.01 0.01
C GLY A 72 4.65 21.65 0.85
N LYS A 73 4.44 22.94 0.60
CA LYS A 73 3.41 23.73 1.25
C LYS A 73 2.02 23.09 1.07
N GLY A 74 1.26 23.02 2.13
CA GLY A 74 -0.08 22.42 2.12
C GLY A 74 -0.08 20.89 2.13
N GLY A 75 1.06 20.27 2.39
CA GLY A 75 1.17 18.81 2.43
C GLY A 75 1.22 18.16 1.05
N ILE A 76 1.64 18.92 0.03
CA ILE A 76 1.63 18.46 -1.36
C ILE A 76 3.05 18.21 -1.85
N VAL A 77 3.28 17.06 -2.46
CA VAL A 77 4.51 16.74 -3.17
C VAL A 77 4.31 17.06 -4.65
N ARG A 78 4.96 18.12 -5.12
CA ARG A 78 4.77 18.62 -6.49
C ARG A 78 5.84 18.17 -7.48
N ASN A 79 6.99 17.76 -7.00
CA ASN A 79 8.13 17.41 -7.83
C ASN A 79 7.93 16.06 -8.50
N SER A 80 7.86 16.04 -9.84
CA SER A 80 7.64 14.81 -10.59
C SER A 80 8.80 13.82 -10.47
N ALA A 81 10.03 14.31 -10.27
CA ALA A 81 11.17 13.43 -10.02
C ALA A 81 11.04 12.69 -8.69
N LEU A 82 10.51 13.35 -7.66
CA LEU A 82 10.20 12.69 -6.39
C LEU A 82 9.09 11.67 -6.56
N HIS A 83 8.06 11.95 -7.35
CA HIS A 83 7.01 10.98 -7.67
C HIS A 83 7.60 9.71 -8.25
N GLN A 84 8.47 9.84 -9.25
CA GLN A 84 9.11 8.67 -9.87
C GLN A 84 10.01 7.93 -8.90
N GLN A 85 10.75 8.66 -8.08
CA GLN A 85 11.62 8.04 -7.08
C GLN A 85 10.82 7.23 -6.06
N VAL A 86 9.70 7.77 -5.60
CA VAL A 86 8.81 7.06 -4.66
C VAL A 86 8.29 5.77 -5.27
N VAL A 87 7.80 5.82 -6.51
CA VAL A 87 7.29 4.62 -7.20
C VAL A 87 8.40 3.60 -7.37
N THR A 88 9.58 4.02 -7.82
CA THR A 88 10.74 3.15 -8.00
C THR A 88 11.14 2.48 -6.69
N ASP A 89 11.17 3.23 -5.60
CA ASP A 89 11.55 2.71 -4.28
C ASP A 89 10.54 1.67 -3.77
N VAL A 90 9.26 1.91 -3.95
CA VAL A 90 8.22 0.95 -3.53
C VAL A 90 8.30 -0.34 -4.36
N VAL A 91 8.47 -0.22 -5.68
CA VAL A 91 8.61 -1.38 -6.57
C VAL A 91 9.84 -2.20 -6.18
N TRP A 92 10.98 -1.52 -5.98
CA TRP A 92 12.22 -2.19 -5.60
C TRP A 92 12.08 -2.93 -4.28
N TRP A 93 11.46 -2.29 -3.30
CA TRP A 93 11.21 -2.89 -1.99
C TRP A 93 10.32 -4.13 -2.10
N LEU A 94 9.21 -4.04 -2.85
CA LEU A 94 8.31 -5.18 -3.04
C LEU A 94 9.02 -6.36 -3.70
N GLU A 95 9.82 -6.09 -4.73
CA GLU A 95 10.47 -7.16 -5.49
C GLU A 95 11.69 -7.73 -4.77
N THR A 96 12.47 -6.90 -4.11
CA THR A 96 13.73 -7.30 -3.48
C THR A 96 13.55 -7.83 -2.06
N ASP A 97 12.82 -7.09 -1.23
CA ASP A 97 12.68 -7.42 0.19
C ASP A 97 11.48 -8.33 0.45
N MET A 98 10.36 -8.05 -0.17
CA MET A 98 9.12 -8.79 0.04
C MET A 98 8.94 -9.94 -0.94
N ARG A 99 9.71 -9.97 -2.01
CA ARG A 99 9.69 -11.03 -3.03
C ARG A 99 8.36 -11.16 -3.75
N TRP A 100 7.65 -10.06 -3.93
CA TRP A 100 6.44 -10.01 -4.74
C TRP A 100 6.77 -9.53 -6.15
N HIS A 101 6.01 -10.00 -7.14
CA HIS A 101 6.12 -9.54 -8.52
C HIS A 101 5.25 -8.31 -8.73
N VAL A 102 5.85 -7.20 -9.10
CA VAL A 102 5.10 -6.01 -9.53
C VAL A 102 4.72 -6.18 -10.99
N LEU A 103 3.42 -6.20 -11.25
CA LEU A 103 2.89 -6.40 -12.60
C LEU A 103 2.66 -5.08 -13.32
N GLN A 104 2.25 -4.04 -12.61
CA GLN A 104 1.95 -2.75 -13.22
C GLN A 104 1.95 -1.64 -12.18
N THR A 105 2.38 -0.46 -12.60
CA THR A 105 2.16 0.78 -11.88
C THR A 105 1.56 1.78 -12.84
N MET A 106 0.67 2.64 -12.34
CA MET A 106 0.08 3.70 -13.15
C MET A 106 -0.28 4.89 -12.28
N ARG A 107 -0.29 6.06 -12.87
CA ARG A 107 -0.82 7.25 -12.19
C ARG A 107 -2.32 7.06 -11.98
N SER A 108 -2.79 7.31 -10.74
CA SER A 108 -4.21 7.27 -10.46
C SER A 108 -4.94 8.38 -11.25
N PRO A 109 -6.10 8.07 -11.86
CA PRO A 109 -6.90 9.08 -12.52
C PRO A 109 -7.53 10.07 -11.53
N ILE A 110 -7.55 9.71 -10.25
CA ILE A 110 -8.10 10.55 -9.18
C ILE A 110 -6.93 11.04 -8.33
N THR A 111 -6.91 12.35 -8.05
CA THR A 111 -5.92 12.91 -7.13
C THR A 111 -6.34 12.65 -5.68
N GLY A 112 -5.35 12.60 -4.80
CA GLY A 112 -5.58 12.49 -3.37
C GLY A 112 -5.91 13.82 -2.71
N THR A 113 -5.82 13.84 -1.39
CA THR A 113 -6.07 15.03 -0.58
C THR A 113 -5.22 16.21 -1.06
N ASP A 114 -5.85 17.38 -1.15
CA ASP A 114 -5.22 18.63 -1.56
C ASP A 114 -4.60 18.59 -2.98
N GLY A 115 -5.05 17.65 -3.82
CA GLY A 115 -4.59 17.54 -5.18
C GLY A 115 -3.29 16.75 -5.35
N ASN A 116 -2.84 16.03 -4.33
CA ASN A 116 -1.66 15.17 -4.44
C ASN A 116 -1.84 14.12 -5.53
N VAL A 117 -0.82 13.95 -6.36
CA VAL A 117 -0.76 12.88 -7.35
C VAL A 117 -0.48 11.57 -6.62
N GLU A 118 -1.26 10.55 -6.92
CA GLU A 118 -1.10 9.21 -6.35
C GLU A 118 -0.94 8.19 -7.47
N PHE A 119 -0.41 7.02 -7.12
CA PHE A 119 -0.17 5.96 -8.09
C PHE A 119 -0.83 4.66 -7.63
N LEU A 120 -1.30 3.88 -8.59
CA LEU A 120 -1.79 2.53 -8.35
C LEU A 120 -0.68 1.54 -8.66
N LEU A 121 -0.59 0.53 -7.83
CA LEU A 121 0.35 -0.57 -8.01
C LEU A 121 -0.41 -1.89 -7.94
N LEU A 122 -0.12 -2.76 -8.91
CA LEU A 122 -0.63 -4.13 -8.95
C LEU A 122 0.55 -5.08 -8.79
N ALA A 123 0.46 -5.99 -7.83
CA ALA A 123 1.50 -6.97 -7.60
C ALA A 123 0.91 -8.34 -7.28
N ARG A 124 1.73 -9.37 -7.41
CA ARG A 124 1.34 -10.75 -7.16
C ARG A 124 2.38 -11.48 -6.34
N LYS A 125 1.93 -12.25 -5.37
CA LYS A 125 2.80 -13.10 -4.56
C LYS A 125 3.17 -14.34 -5.39
N PRO A 126 4.46 -14.74 -5.46
CA PRO A 126 4.85 -15.97 -6.14
C PRO A 126 4.17 -17.20 -5.54
N GLU A 127 3.99 -18.18 -6.33
CA GLU A 127 3.40 -19.47 -5.91
C GLU A 127 4.36 -20.39 -5.17
#